data_c42d9d5b4fb72afa305e7bdceb13a9ec
#
_entry.id   c42d9d5b4fb72afa305e7bdceb13a9ec
#
_cell.length_a   1.000
_cell.length_b   1.000
_cell.length_c   1.000
_cell.angle_alpha   90.00
_cell.angle_beta   90.00
_cell.angle_gamma   90.00
#
_symmetry.space_group_name_H-M   'P 1'
#
loop_
_entity.id
_entity.type
_entity.pdbx_description
1 polymer ?
#
loop_
_entity_poly.entity_id
_entity_poly.type
_entity_poly.pdbx_seq_one_letter_code
_entity_poly.pdbx_strand_id
1 'polypeptide(L)'
;MSMRSLKISKSITNRESESLEKYLQEIGRVEMISPEEEVQLGRLIKAGDQKAIDKLTKANLRFVISVAKQYQNQGLALPDLINEGNFGLIKAAQRFDESRGFKFISYGVWWIRQSILQALAEQSRIVRLPLNKVGLTNRISRAYSQLEQEFERTPTTEELADVLDLETEEVSATMSVAARHLSMDSPLSDGEESTLIDVLVNGNADSADRQIMFNDSLRLEIQRSLTLLTPRQKEVICYFYGIDVDEPLSLEDLGVKYGLTRERVRQIKDKALEKLKTFTASNLLKEYLGI
;
A
#
# COMPACT_ATOMS: atom_id res chain seq x y z
N MET A 1 -9.44 -37.11 -10.52
CA MET A 1 -8.47 -36.15 -9.93
C MET A 1 -7.35 -36.96 -9.30
N SER A 2 -6.16 -36.96 -9.92
CA SER A 2 -5.00 -37.69 -9.41
C SER A 2 -4.49 -37.02 -8.14
N MET A 3 -4.56 -37.72 -7.01
CA MET A 3 -3.91 -37.28 -5.76
C MET A 3 -2.39 -37.26 -5.98
N ARG A 4 -1.80 -36.11 -6.15
CA ARG A 4 -0.35 -35.97 -6.08
C ARG A 4 0.09 -36.31 -4.66
N SER A 5 0.77 -37.44 -4.48
CA SER A 5 1.40 -37.82 -3.24
C SER A 5 2.38 -36.71 -2.79
N LEU A 6 2.23 -36.27 -1.55
CA LEU A 6 3.14 -35.29 -0.92
C LEU A 6 4.53 -35.91 -0.84
N LYS A 7 5.45 -35.48 -1.72
CA LYS A 7 6.88 -35.77 -1.56
C LYS A 7 7.45 -34.78 -0.55
N ILE A 8 7.70 -35.24 0.66
CA ILE A 8 8.41 -34.46 1.69
C ILE A 8 9.88 -34.45 1.31
N SER A 9 10.35 -33.37 0.70
CA SER A 9 11.78 -33.15 0.47
C SER A 9 12.46 -32.70 1.76
N LYS A 10 13.63 -33.25 2.09
CA LYS A 10 14.45 -32.78 3.21
C LYS A 10 15.10 -31.44 2.79
N SER A 11 14.40 -30.33 3.02
CA SER A 11 14.96 -28.99 2.83
C SER A 11 15.62 -28.49 4.11
N ILE A 12 16.77 -27.85 3.98
CA ILE A 12 17.48 -27.18 5.08
C ILE A 12 16.61 -26.03 5.57
N THR A 13 16.38 -25.92 6.87
CA THR A 13 15.64 -24.79 7.47
C THR A 13 16.62 -23.68 7.77
N ASN A 14 16.44 -22.51 7.18
CA ASN A 14 17.14 -21.31 7.63
C ASN A 14 16.66 -20.98 9.05
N ARG A 15 17.60 -20.97 9.99
CA ARG A 15 17.35 -20.72 11.43
C ARG A 15 17.66 -19.26 11.73
N GLU A 16 16.91 -18.36 11.12
CA GLU A 16 17.14 -16.92 11.20
C GLU A 16 16.77 -16.29 12.55
N SER A 17 16.02 -17.00 13.39
CA SER A 17 15.62 -16.50 14.70
C SER A 17 15.88 -17.53 15.82
N GLU A 18 16.43 -17.09 16.94
CA GLU A 18 16.67 -17.91 18.14
C GLU A 18 15.36 -18.51 18.68
N SER A 19 14.25 -17.79 18.55
CA SER A 19 12.91 -18.29 18.95
C SER A 19 12.45 -19.49 18.13
N LEU A 20 12.69 -19.47 16.81
CA LEU A 20 12.37 -20.59 15.94
C LEU A 20 13.23 -21.82 16.28
N GLU A 21 14.50 -21.61 16.60
CA GLU A 21 15.37 -22.73 16.98
C GLU A 21 14.93 -23.39 18.28
N LYS A 22 14.57 -22.61 19.31
CA LYS A 22 14.01 -23.14 20.56
C LYS A 22 12.72 -23.92 20.32
N TYR A 23 11.82 -23.38 19.51
CA TYR A 23 10.58 -24.03 19.12
C TYR A 23 10.82 -25.39 18.42
N LEU A 24 11.77 -25.45 17.47
CA LEU A 24 12.13 -26.67 16.78
C LEU A 24 12.75 -27.72 17.72
N GLN A 25 13.54 -27.30 18.71
CA GLN A 25 14.09 -28.19 19.74
C GLN A 25 13.00 -28.76 20.65
N GLU A 26 12.07 -27.94 21.10
CA GLU A 26 10.95 -28.37 21.96
C GLU A 26 10.06 -29.41 21.26
N ILE A 27 9.68 -29.13 20.01
CA ILE A 27 8.86 -30.06 19.22
C ILE A 27 9.62 -31.35 18.92
N GLY A 28 10.94 -31.28 18.75
CA GLY A 28 11.77 -32.47 18.53
C GLY A 28 11.75 -33.48 19.67
N ARG A 29 11.46 -33.04 20.92
CA ARG A 29 11.37 -33.88 22.12
C ARG A 29 10.01 -34.55 22.31
N VAL A 30 8.99 -34.11 21.57
CA VAL A 30 7.64 -34.67 21.69
C VAL A 30 7.60 -36.00 20.99
N GLU A 31 7.12 -37.03 21.71
CA GLU A 31 6.95 -38.38 21.18
C GLU A 31 5.79 -38.46 20.17
N MET A 32 5.94 -39.31 19.16
CA MET A 32 4.90 -39.54 18.18
C MET A 32 3.83 -40.46 18.77
N ILE A 33 2.57 -40.25 18.43
CA ILE A 33 1.41 -41.02 18.86
C ILE A 33 1.23 -42.22 17.94
N SER A 34 0.86 -43.38 18.53
CA SER A 34 0.48 -44.58 17.79
C SER A 34 -0.91 -44.43 17.16
N PRO A 35 -1.22 -45.18 16.07
CA PRO A 35 -2.57 -45.13 15.47
C PRO A 35 -3.70 -45.53 16.44
N GLU A 36 -3.41 -46.41 17.42
CA GLU A 36 -4.37 -46.82 18.43
C GLU A 36 -4.67 -45.68 19.42
N GLU A 37 -3.63 -44.95 19.81
CA GLU A 37 -3.77 -43.74 20.64
C GLU A 37 -4.51 -42.63 19.92
N GLU A 38 -4.30 -42.43 18.58
CA GLU A 38 -5.07 -41.46 17.78
C GLU A 38 -6.58 -41.71 17.88
N VAL A 39 -7.00 -42.98 17.80
CA VAL A 39 -8.41 -43.39 17.92
C VAL A 39 -8.96 -43.09 19.33
N GLN A 40 -8.17 -43.42 20.37
CA GLN A 40 -8.57 -43.13 21.75
C GLN A 40 -8.73 -41.64 22.01
N LEU A 41 -7.75 -40.84 21.55
CA LEU A 41 -7.81 -39.37 21.66
C LEU A 41 -8.99 -38.82 20.86
N GLY A 42 -9.29 -39.34 19.67
CA GLY A 42 -10.46 -38.93 18.88
C GLY A 42 -11.77 -39.10 19.65
N ARG A 43 -11.93 -40.24 20.36
CA ARG A 43 -13.11 -40.48 21.22
C ARG A 43 -13.21 -39.50 22.39
N LEU A 44 -12.08 -39.21 23.05
CA LEU A 44 -12.03 -38.24 24.15
C LEU A 44 -12.32 -36.80 23.66
N ILE A 45 -11.85 -36.44 22.46
CA ILE A 45 -12.14 -35.16 21.83
C ILE A 45 -13.64 -34.99 21.57
N LYS A 46 -14.32 -36.02 21.08
CA LYS A 46 -15.79 -36.02 20.93
C LYS A 46 -16.52 -35.89 22.29
N ALA A 47 -15.93 -36.37 23.38
CA ALA A 47 -16.45 -36.18 24.73
C ALA A 47 -16.15 -34.76 25.29
N GLY A 48 -15.39 -33.93 24.58
CA GLY A 48 -15.08 -32.56 24.98
C GLY A 48 -13.78 -32.37 25.78
N ASP A 49 -12.90 -33.37 25.81
CA ASP A 49 -11.63 -33.28 26.56
C ASP A 49 -10.60 -32.43 25.84
N GLN A 50 -10.33 -31.23 26.40
CA GLN A 50 -9.34 -30.30 25.87
C GLN A 50 -7.90 -30.85 25.94
N LYS A 51 -7.58 -31.67 26.95
CA LYS A 51 -6.23 -32.24 27.08
C LYS A 51 -5.94 -33.23 25.96
N ALA A 52 -6.98 -33.92 25.46
CA ALA A 52 -6.83 -34.82 24.32
C ALA A 52 -6.54 -34.04 23.03
N ILE A 53 -7.18 -32.87 22.82
CA ILE A 53 -6.89 -32.00 21.71
C ILE A 53 -5.43 -31.54 21.76
N ASP A 54 -4.97 -31.06 22.93
CA ASP A 54 -3.62 -30.58 23.12
C ASP A 54 -2.56 -31.69 22.88
N LYS A 55 -2.81 -32.91 23.35
CA LYS A 55 -1.92 -34.06 23.15
C LYS A 55 -1.83 -34.41 21.66
N LEU A 56 -2.98 -34.53 20.97
CA LEU A 56 -3.04 -34.84 19.54
C LEU A 56 -2.35 -33.79 18.70
N THR A 57 -2.58 -32.50 19.02
CA THR A 57 -1.97 -31.36 18.31
C THR A 57 -0.45 -31.34 18.51
N LYS A 58 0.03 -31.42 19.75
CA LYS A 58 1.47 -31.39 20.08
C LYS A 58 2.26 -32.46 19.34
N ALA A 59 1.77 -33.69 19.30
CA ALA A 59 2.45 -34.82 18.62
C ALA A 59 2.56 -34.60 17.09
N ASN A 60 1.68 -33.78 16.50
CA ASN A 60 1.64 -33.56 15.05
C ASN A 60 2.26 -32.23 14.60
N LEU A 61 2.79 -31.38 15.50
CA LEU A 61 3.41 -30.09 15.15
C LEU A 61 4.59 -30.24 14.17
N ARG A 62 5.36 -31.34 14.27
CA ARG A 62 6.46 -31.63 13.33
C ARG A 62 5.98 -31.72 11.89
N PHE A 63 4.78 -32.23 11.70
CA PHE A 63 4.18 -32.35 10.37
C PHE A 63 3.79 -30.98 9.81
N VAL A 64 3.27 -30.07 10.63
CA VAL A 64 2.97 -28.69 10.24
C VAL A 64 4.20 -28.00 9.66
N ILE A 65 5.36 -28.14 10.31
CA ILE A 65 6.62 -27.56 9.82
C ILE A 65 6.96 -28.08 8.42
N SER A 66 6.78 -29.38 8.18
CA SER A 66 7.04 -29.98 6.86
C SER A 66 6.13 -29.41 5.75
N VAL A 67 4.88 -29.11 6.10
CA VAL A 67 3.92 -28.47 5.17
C VAL A 67 4.25 -26.99 5.00
N ALA A 68 4.50 -26.25 6.07
CA ALA A 68 4.81 -24.81 6.04
C ALA A 68 6.05 -24.50 5.20
N LYS A 69 7.07 -25.35 5.25
CA LYS A 69 8.29 -25.21 4.40
C LYS A 69 8.00 -25.18 2.89
N GLN A 70 6.93 -25.80 2.43
CA GLN A 70 6.57 -25.79 0.99
C GLN A 70 6.06 -24.43 0.53
N TYR A 71 5.69 -23.56 1.47
CA TYR A 71 5.12 -22.23 1.22
C TYR A 71 6.08 -21.09 1.58
N GLN A 72 7.36 -21.41 1.87
CA GLN A 72 8.38 -20.39 2.11
C GLN A 72 8.55 -19.47 0.89
N ASN A 73 9.04 -18.26 1.13
CA ASN A 73 9.33 -17.24 0.11
C ASN A 73 8.10 -16.75 -0.70
N GLN A 74 6.90 -16.94 -0.16
CA GLN A 74 5.66 -16.47 -0.81
C GLN A 74 5.11 -15.17 -0.20
N GLY A 75 5.88 -14.52 0.68
CA GLY A 75 5.52 -13.22 1.28
C GLY A 75 5.25 -13.25 2.79
N LEU A 76 5.31 -14.43 3.44
CA LEU A 76 5.28 -14.58 4.89
C LEU A 76 6.53 -15.29 5.40
N ALA A 77 6.98 -14.92 6.61
CA ALA A 77 8.08 -15.58 7.29
C ALA A 77 7.71 -17.01 7.71
N LEU A 78 8.71 -17.91 7.80
CA LEU A 78 8.46 -19.29 8.18
C LEU A 78 7.78 -19.44 9.56
N PRO A 79 8.13 -18.67 10.61
CA PRO A 79 7.42 -18.73 11.89
C PRO A 79 5.93 -18.42 11.76
N ASP A 80 5.55 -17.45 10.95
CA ASP A 80 4.16 -17.05 10.74
C ASP A 80 3.38 -18.15 10.01
N LEU A 81 4.00 -18.75 8.98
CA LEU A 81 3.42 -19.90 8.25
C LEU A 81 3.19 -21.11 9.18
N ILE A 82 4.13 -21.36 10.12
CA ILE A 82 3.99 -22.42 11.12
C ILE A 82 2.84 -22.11 12.06
N ASN A 83 2.73 -20.87 12.56
CA ASN A 83 1.66 -20.48 13.48
C ASN A 83 0.28 -20.62 12.84
N GLU A 84 0.12 -20.16 11.61
CA GLU A 84 -1.12 -20.31 10.84
C GLU A 84 -1.42 -21.78 10.54
N GLY A 85 -0.39 -22.57 10.23
CA GLY A 85 -0.52 -24.01 10.07
C GLY A 85 -0.94 -24.73 11.36
N ASN A 86 -0.40 -24.33 12.52
CA ASN A 86 -0.78 -24.84 13.84
C ASN A 86 -2.25 -24.52 14.15
N PHE A 87 -2.72 -23.32 13.78
CA PHE A 87 -4.12 -22.96 13.91
C PHE A 87 -5.03 -23.86 13.06
N GLY A 88 -4.60 -24.14 11.82
CA GLY A 88 -5.27 -25.15 10.97
C GLY A 88 -5.31 -26.54 11.60
N LEU A 89 -4.19 -26.98 12.20
CA LEU A 89 -4.10 -28.28 12.87
C LEU A 89 -5.04 -28.39 14.08
N ILE A 90 -5.17 -27.33 14.88
CA ILE A 90 -6.11 -27.27 16.01
C ILE A 90 -7.56 -27.41 15.53
N LYS A 91 -7.92 -26.67 14.47
CA LYS A 91 -9.26 -26.80 13.84
C LYS A 91 -9.51 -28.22 13.34
N ALA A 92 -8.49 -28.85 12.75
CA ALA A 92 -8.58 -30.25 12.32
C ALA A 92 -8.81 -31.19 13.48
N ALA A 93 -8.07 -31.02 14.61
CA ALA A 93 -8.21 -31.85 15.80
C ALA A 93 -9.63 -31.77 16.40
N GLN A 94 -10.22 -30.57 16.46
CA GLN A 94 -11.60 -30.38 16.96
C GLN A 94 -12.68 -31.04 16.10
N ARG A 95 -12.39 -31.25 14.80
CA ARG A 95 -13.36 -31.80 13.83
C ARG A 95 -13.01 -33.23 13.38
N PHE A 96 -12.00 -33.80 14.00
CA PHE A 96 -11.55 -35.17 13.66
C PHE A 96 -12.57 -36.22 14.03
N ASP A 97 -12.83 -37.12 13.08
CA ASP A 97 -13.73 -38.27 13.26
C ASP A 97 -12.99 -39.60 13.04
N GLU A 98 -12.68 -40.26 14.14
CA GLU A 98 -11.96 -41.55 14.17
C GLU A 98 -12.76 -42.70 13.54
N SER A 99 -14.11 -42.58 13.45
CA SER A 99 -14.96 -43.66 12.93
C SER A 99 -14.73 -43.93 11.44
N ARG A 100 -14.14 -42.94 10.72
CA ARG A 100 -13.84 -43.04 9.29
C ARG A 100 -12.62 -43.88 8.95
N GLY A 101 -11.85 -44.36 9.92
CA GLY A 101 -10.70 -45.25 9.73
C GLY A 101 -9.46 -44.61 9.05
N PHE A 102 -9.43 -43.28 8.89
CA PHE A 102 -8.27 -42.57 8.34
C PHE A 102 -7.37 -42.02 9.44
N LYS A 103 -6.05 -41.98 9.16
CA LYS A 103 -5.09 -41.33 10.07
C LYS A 103 -5.37 -39.81 10.17
N PHE A 104 -5.19 -39.26 11.35
CA PHE A 104 -5.38 -37.85 11.64
C PHE A 104 -4.59 -36.93 10.66
N ILE A 105 -3.32 -37.29 10.36
CA ILE A 105 -2.47 -36.54 9.44
C ILE A 105 -3.10 -36.38 8.04
N SER A 106 -3.76 -37.44 7.53
CA SER A 106 -4.39 -37.40 6.20
C SER A 106 -5.54 -36.41 6.13
N TYR A 107 -6.26 -36.21 7.24
CA TYR A 107 -7.30 -35.19 7.37
C TYR A 107 -6.71 -33.82 7.71
N GLY A 108 -5.77 -33.74 8.64
CA GLY A 108 -5.15 -32.51 9.13
C GLY A 108 -4.42 -31.73 8.04
N VAL A 109 -3.81 -32.42 7.07
CA VAL A 109 -3.10 -31.79 5.93
C VAL A 109 -3.97 -30.76 5.18
N TRP A 110 -5.25 -31.06 5.01
CA TRP A 110 -6.16 -30.15 4.30
C TRP A 110 -6.42 -28.87 5.07
N TRP A 111 -6.59 -28.98 6.38
CA TRP A 111 -6.81 -27.83 7.27
C TRP A 111 -5.57 -26.97 7.42
N ILE A 112 -4.39 -27.61 7.58
CA ILE A 112 -3.11 -26.93 7.64
C ILE A 112 -2.88 -26.13 6.35
N ARG A 113 -3.03 -26.78 5.20
CA ARG A 113 -2.85 -26.14 3.90
C ARG A 113 -3.83 -25.00 3.67
N GLN A 114 -5.09 -25.22 4.01
CA GLN A 114 -6.14 -24.21 3.87
C GLN A 114 -5.85 -22.97 4.73
N SER A 115 -5.43 -23.16 5.98
CA SER A 115 -5.09 -22.06 6.89
C SER A 115 -3.87 -21.28 6.38
N ILE A 116 -2.81 -21.97 5.94
CA ILE A 116 -1.61 -21.34 5.37
C ILE A 116 -1.95 -20.54 4.10
N LEU A 117 -2.71 -21.12 3.17
CA LEU A 117 -3.10 -20.42 1.94
C LEU A 117 -4.00 -19.22 2.20
N GLN A 118 -4.89 -19.31 3.17
CA GLN A 118 -5.71 -18.19 3.60
C GLN A 118 -4.84 -17.07 4.19
N ALA A 119 -3.91 -17.39 5.08
CA ALA A 119 -2.99 -16.41 5.65
C ALA A 119 -2.11 -15.75 4.58
N LEU A 120 -1.59 -16.51 3.63
CA LEU A 120 -0.85 -15.98 2.49
C LEU A 120 -1.68 -15.00 1.65
N ALA A 121 -2.95 -15.33 1.40
CA ALA A 121 -3.82 -14.46 0.62
C ALA A 121 -4.18 -13.16 1.37
N GLU A 122 -4.27 -13.21 2.70
CA GLU A 122 -4.70 -12.08 3.54
C GLU A 122 -3.55 -11.20 4.03
N GLN A 123 -2.38 -11.78 4.31
CA GLN A 123 -1.31 -11.11 5.07
C GLN A 123 0.00 -10.95 4.28
N SER A 124 0.17 -11.59 3.10
CA SER A 124 1.43 -11.53 2.35
C SER A 124 1.70 -10.20 1.66
N ARG A 125 0.70 -9.32 1.57
CA ARG A 125 0.79 -8.02 0.90
C ARG A 125 0.69 -6.87 1.90
N ILE A 126 1.44 -5.80 1.70
CA ILE A 126 1.32 -4.56 2.50
C ILE A 126 -0.09 -3.99 2.36
N VAL A 127 -0.61 -3.92 1.14
CA VAL A 127 -2.00 -3.55 0.89
C VAL A 127 -2.82 -4.82 0.72
N ARG A 128 -3.72 -5.10 1.67
CA ARG A 128 -4.59 -6.27 1.65
C ARG A 128 -5.52 -6.26 0.44
N LEU A 129 -5.60 -7.38 -0.26
CA LEU A 129 -6.57 -7.60 -1.34
C LEU A 129 -7.70 -8.54 -0.87
N PRO A 130 -8.94 -8.33 -1.33
CA PRO A 130 -10.03 -9.30 -1.13
C PRO A 130 -9.67 -10.67 -1.72
N LEU A 131 -10.09 -11.76 -1.06
CA LEU A 131 -9.78 -13.14 -1.48
C LEU A 131 -10.24 -13.44 -2.92
N ASN A 132 -11.36 -12.85 -3.35
CA ASN A 132 -11.86 -13.00 -4.71
C ASN A 132 -10.87 -12.44 -5.74
N LYS A 133 -10.28 -11.27 -5.47
CA LYS A 133 -9.26 -10.65 -6.36
C LYS A 133 -7.95 -11.41 -6.35
N VAL A 134 -7.53 -11.95 -5.19
CA VAL A 134 -6.36 -12.85 -5.11
C VAL A 134 -6.58 -14.12 -5.94
N GLY A 135 -7.77 -14.72 -5.84
CA GLY A 135 -8.14 -15.87 -6.66
C GLY A 135 -8.12 -15.57 -8.16
N LEU A 136 -8.65 -14.42 -8.56
CA LEU A 136 -8.65 -13.97 -9.95
C LEU A 136 -7.23 -13.71 -10.46
N THR A 137 -6.41 -13.01 -9.67
CA THR A 137 -4.98 -12.76 -9.99
C THR A 137 -4.24 -14.08 -10.24
N ASN A 138 -4.45 -15.09 -9.40
CA ASN A 138 -3.83 -16.41 -9.57
C ASN A 138 -4.33 -17.14 -10.83
N ARG A 139 -5.60 -16.98 -11.21
CA ARG A 139 -6.14 -17.54 -12.46
C ARG A 139 -5.52 -16.86 -13.68
N ILE A 140 -5.46 -15.52 -13.68
CA ILE A 140 -4.83 -14.74 -14.75
C ILE A 140 -3.35 -15.09 -14.88
N SER A 141 -2.60 -15.17 -13.78
CA SER A 141 -1.19 -15.52 -13.79
C SER A 141 -0.92 -16.92 -14.38
N ARG A 142 -1.79 -17.89 -14.12
CA ARG A 142 -1.69 -19.24 -14.71
C ARG A 142 -1.99 -19.24 -16.21
N ALA A 143 -3.06 -18.54 -16.62
CA ALA A 143 -3.42 -18.40 -18.02
C ALA A 143 -2.31 -17.67 -18.79
N TYR A 144 -1.75 -16.61 -18.20
CA TYR A 144 -0.64 -15.84 -18.75
C TYR A 144 0.58 -16.77 -19.04
N SER A 145 1.03 -17.53 -18.04
CA SER A 145 2.17 -18.45 -18.21
C SER A 145 1.88 -19.57 -19.23
N GLN A 146 0.64 -20.01 -19.32
CA GLN A 146 0.23 -21.02 -20.30
C GLN A 146 0.25 -20.47 -21.73
N LEU A 147 -0.36 -19.30 -21.95
CA LEU A 147 -0.40 -18.64 -23.26
C LEU A 147 1.00 -18.16 -23.71
N GLU A 148 1.83 -17.67 -22.77
CA GLU A 148 3.20 -17.29 -23.05
C GLU A 148 4.02 -18.49 -23.56
N GLN A 149 3.81 -19.68 -23.00
CA GLN A 149 4.44 -20.91 -23.45
C GLN A 149 3.89 -21.40 -24.81
N GLU A 150 2.61 -21.17 -25.07
CA GLU A 150 1.94 -21.59 -26.31
C GLU A 150 2.27 -20.68 -27.49
N PHE A 151 2.33 -19.37 -27.26
CA PHE A 151 2.54 -18.37 -28.31
C PHE A 151 3.98 -17.93 -28.46
N GLU A 152 4.87 -18.33 -27.55
CA GLU A 152 6.28 -17.90 -27.49
C GLU A 152 6.44 -16.36 -27.46
N ARG A 153 5.38 -15.64 -27.02
CA ARG A 153 5.33 -14.19 -26.81
C ARG A 153 4.43 -13.84 -25.63
N THR A 154 4.54 -12.61 -25.17
CA THR A 154 3.62 -12.08 -24.13
C THR A 154 2.19 -12.03 -24.66
N PRO A 155 1.20 -12.65 -23.97
CA PRO A 155 -0.22 -12.58 -24.36
C PRO A 155 -0.78 -11.17 -24.14
N THR A 156 -1.74 -10.79 -24.99
CA THR A 156 -2.48 -9.54 -24.84
C THR A 156 -3.58 -9.68 -23.78
N THR A 157 -4.10 -8.53 -23.28
CA THR A 157 -5.21 -8.52 -22.33
C THR A 157 -6.49 -9.11 -22.93
N GLU A 158 -6.69 -8.96 -24.22
CA GLU A 158 -7.84 -9.52 -24.95
C GLU A 158 -7.76 -11.05 -25.03
N GLU A 159 -6.61 -11.61 -25.38
CA GLU A 159 -6.37 -13.06 -25.40
C GLU A 159 -6.55 -13.71 -24.03
N LEU A 160 -6.13 -13.02 -22.96
CA LEU A 160 -6.36 -13.48 -21.59
C LEU A 160 -7.85 -13.44 -21.20
N ALA A 161 -8.55 -12.40 -21.63
CA ALA A 161 -9.98 -12.23 -21.39
C ALA A 161 -10.79 -13.34 -22.06
N ASP A 162 -10.48 -13.66 -23.32
CA ASP A 162 -11.12 -14.73 -24.09
C ASP A 162 -10.93 -16.11 -23.45
N VAL A 163 -9.71 -16.42 -22.99
CA VAL A 163 -9.41 -17.73 -22.36
C VAL A 163 -10.07 -17.87 -21.00
N LEU A 164 -10.24 -16.78 -20.27
CA LEU A 164 -10.81 -16.78 -18.91
C LEU A 164 -12.32 -16.53 -18.88
N ASP A 165 -12.93 -16.18 -20.03
CA ASP A 165 -14.34 -15.75 -20.14
C ASP A 165 -14.63 -14.58 -19.19
N LEU A 166 -13.81 -13.51 -19.31
CA LEU A 166 -13.87 -12.30 -18.51
C LEU A 166 -13.86 -11.06 -19.39
N GLU A 167 -14.31 -9.92 -18.86
CA GLU A 167 -14.21 -8.64 -19.55
C GLU A 167 -12.74 -8.14 -19.58
N THR A 168 -12.33 -7.54 -20.70
CA THR A 168 -10.96 -7.02 -20.90
C THR A 168 -10.59 -5.95 -19.85
N GLU A 169 -11.57 -5.14 -19.43
CA GLU A 169 -11.40 -4.13 -18.40
C GLU A 169 -11.09 -4.77 -17.02
N GLU A 170 -11.77 -5.87 -16.68
CA GLU A 170 -11.54 -6.58 -15.42
C GLU A 170 -10.16 -7.24 -15.39
N VAL A 171 -9.71 -7.82 -16.50
CA VAL A 171 -8.36 -8.39 -16.63
C VAL A 171 -7.31 -7.30 -16.49
N SER A 172 -7.44 -6.18 -17.21
CA SER A 172 -6.52 -5.05 -17.14
C SER A 172 -6.44 -4.44 -15.74
N ALA A 173 -7.58 -4.18 -15.10
CA ALA A 173 -7.64 -3.68 -13.73
C ALA A 173 -7.02 -4.65 -12.72
N THR A 174 -7.22 -5.96 -12.91
CA THR A 174 -6.64 -6.97 -12.02
C THR A 174 -5.13 -7.08 -12.22
N MET A 175 -4.63 -7.00 -13.44
CA MET A 175 -3.19 -7.01 -13.73
C MET A 175 -2.47 -5.80 -13.14
N SER A 176 -3.06 -4.62 -13.19
CA SER A 176 -2.48 -3.41 -12.60
C SER A 176 -2.32 -3.51 -11.07
N VAL A 177 -3.25 -4.20 -10.39
CA VAL A 177 -3.20 -4.42 -8.93
C VAL A 177 -2.36 -5.65 -8.55
N ALA A 178 -2.08 -6.54 -9.50
CA ALA A 178 -1.32 -7.78 -9.26
C ALA A 178 0.16 -7.52 -8.92
N ALA A 179 0.74 -6.40 -9.35
CA ALA A 179 2.13 -6.05 -9.09
C ALA A 179 2.44 -6.07 -7.58
N ARG A 180 3.62 -6.62 -7.23
CA ARG A 180 4.15 -6.55 -5.86
C ARG A 180 4.84 -5.22 -5.65
N HIS A 181 4.73 -4.70 -4.43
CA HIS A 181 5.49 -3.51 -4.03
C HIS A 181 6.98 -3.84 -3.95
N LEU A 182 7.78 -2.85 -4.33
CA LEU A 182 9.23 -2.85 -4.18
C LEU A 182 9.61 -1.97 -2.99
N SER A 183 10.68 -2.32 -2.29
CA SER A 183 11.24 -1.45 -1.25
C SER A 183 11.91 -0.25 -1.92
N MET A 184 11.64 0.95 -1.42
CA MET A 184 12.32 2.17 -1.89
C MET A 184 13.80 2.20 -1.45
N ASP A 185 14.12 1.49 -0.35
CA ASP A 185 15.48 1.37 0.16
C ASP A 185 16.26 0.20 -0.50
N SER A 186 15.66 -0.49 -1.49
CA SER A 186 16.38 -1.54 -2.19
C SER A 186 17.49 -0.94 -3.06
N PRO A 187 18.71 -1.53 -3.07
CA PRO A 187 19.78 -1.09 -3.96
C PRO A 187 19.36 -1.27 -5.42
N LEU A 188 19.77 -0.35 -6.29
CA LEU A 188 19.52 -0.40 -7.74
C LEU A 188 20.26 -1.54 -8.42
N SER A 189 21.48 -1.79 -8.00
CA SER A 189 22.32 -2.92 -8.47
C SER A 189 23.08 -3.53 -7.30
N ASP A 190 23.41 -4.82 -7.42
CA ASP A 190 24.18 -5.52 -6.41
C ASP A 190 25.57 -4.85 -6.25
N GLY A 191 25.82 -4.28 -5.06
CA GLY A 191 27.10 -3.64 -4.72
C GLY A 191 27.12 -2.11 -4.85
N GLU A 192 26.02 -1.46 -5.25
CA GLU A 192 25.90 -0.01 -5.22
C GLU A 192 25.25 0.46 -3.90
N GLU A 193 25.71 1.62 -3.40
CA GLU A 193 25.11 2.26 -2.21
C GLU A 193 23.85 3.06 -2.58
N SER A 194 23.62 3.34 -3.87
CA SER A 194 22.44 4.09 -4.36
C SER A 194 21.17 3.25 -4.27
N THR A 195 20.15 3.86 -3.71
CA THR A 195 18.83 3.24 -3.49
C THR A 195 17.79 3.74 -4.52
N LEU A 196 16.69 3.04 -4.65
CA LEU A 196 15.59 3.47 -5.53
C LEU A 196 15.04 4.85 -5.17
N ILE A 197 15.05 5.23 -3.88
CA ILE A 197 14.58 6.54 -3.41
C ILE A 197 15.45 7.69 -3.93
N ASP A 198 16.75 7.46 -4.13
CA ASP A 198 17.68 8.50 -4.60
C ASP A 198 17.43 8.89 -6.06
N VAL A 199 16.80 8.01 -6.83
CA VAL A 199 16.46 8.23 -8.25
C VAL A 199 15.06 8.82 -8.42
N LEU A 200 14.18 8.67 -7.41
CA LEU A 200 12.82 9.19 -7.49
C LEU A 200 12.80 10.72 -7.36
N VAL A 201 12.39 11.39 -8.43
CA VAL A 201 12.23 12.85 -8.43
C VAL A 201 10.90 13.24 -7.77
N ASN A 202 10.97 14.12 -6.77
CA ASN A 202 9.76 14.71 -6.21
C ASN A 202 9.15 15.74 -7.18
N GLY A 203 8.13 15.31 -7.93
CA GLY A 203 7.42 16.19 -8.89
C GLY A 203 6.67 17.36 -8.24
N ASN A 204 6.43 17.32 -6.93
CA ASN A 204 5.76 18.37 -6.17
C ASN A 204 6.74 19.24 -5.37
N ALA A 205 8.05 19.04 -5.53
CA ALA A 205 9.01 19.92 -4.89
C ALA A 205 8.84 21.33 -5.46
N ASP A 206 8.67 22.31 -4.56
CA ASP A 206 8.68 23.72 -4.94
C ASP A 206 10.05 24.06 -5.53
N SER A 207 10.10 24.26 -6.85
CA SER A 207 11.32 24.76 -7.46
C SER A 207 11.52 26.23 -7.04
N ALA A 208 12.74 26.59 -6.64
CA ALA A 208 13.08 27.96 -6.24
C ALA A 208 12.67 28.98 -7.33
N ASP A 209 12.78 28.58 -8.58
CA ASP A 209 12.43 29.41 -9.74
C ASP A 209 10.93 29.70 -9.85
N ARG A 210 10.08 28.72 -9.45
CA ARG A 210 8.62 28.87 -9.56
C ARG A 210 8.10 30.02 -8.70
N GLN A 211 8.64 30.16 -7.50
CA GLN A 211 8.24 31.19 -6.56
C GLN A 211 8.71 32.58 -7.01
N ILE A 212 9.91 32.64 -7.58
CA ILE A 212 10.46 33.89 -8.17
C ILE A 212 9.62 34.29 -9.38
N MET A 213 9.37 33.38 -10.31
CA MET A 213 8.56 33.64 -11.50
C MET A 213 7.12 34.06 -11.14
N PHE A 214 6.53 33.44 -10.11
CA PHE A 214 5.20 33.80 -9.61
C PHE A 214 5.19 35.25 -9.06
N ASN A 215 6.17 35.61 -8.25
CA ASN A 215 6.28 36.95 -7.66
C ASN A 215 6.53 38.01 -8.73
N ASP A 216 7.39 37.74 -9.70
CA ASP A 216 7.67 38.66 -10.81
C ASP A 216 6.45 38.84 -11.71
N SER A 217 5.74 37.78 -12.02
CA SER A 217 4.51 37.81 -12.79
C SER A 217 3.43 38.62 -12.07
N LEU A 218 3.24 38.37 -10.76
CA LEU A 218 2.30 39.13 -9.93
C LEU A 218 2.64 40.61 -9.89
N ARG A 219 3.93 40.96 -9.76
CA ARG A 219 4.41 42.35 -9.77
C ARG A 219 4.10 43.04 -11.08
N LEU A 220 4.33 42.39 -12.21
CA LEU A 220 3.98 42.90 -13.54
C LEU A 220 2.47 43.16 -13.69
N GLU A 221 1.62 42.23 -13.23
CA GLU A 221 0.17 42.41 -13.30
C GLU A 221 -0.34 43.52 -12.39
N ILE A 222 0.26 43.69 -11.20
CA ILE A 222 -0.03 44.83 -10.32
C ILE A 222 0.36 46.14 -11.02
N GLN A 223 1.54 46.23 -11.60
CA GLN A 223 1.98 47.43 -12.34
C GLN A 223 1.06 47.76 -13.51
N ARG A 224 0.64 46.76 -14.30
CA ARG A 224 -0.34 46.93 -15.39
C ARG A 224 -1.67 47.44 -14.88
N SER A 225 -2.17 46.90 -13.78
CA SER A 225 -3.43 47.33 -13.15
C SER A 225 -3.34 48.78 -12.67
N LEU A 226 -2.19 49.21 -12.15
CA LEU A 226 -1.96 50.59 -11.69
C LEU A 226 -1.89 51.60 -12.84
N THR A 227 -1.60 51.21 -14.09
CA THR A 227 -1.63 52.13 -15.25
C THR A 227 -3.02 52.62 -15.60
N LEU A 228 -4.07 51.96 -15.13
CA LEU A 228 -5.48 52.31 -15.37
C LEU A 228 -5.95 53.45 -14.45
N LEU A 229 -5.18 53.77 -13.41
CA LEU A 229 -5.49 54.82 -12.46
C LEU A 229 -4.94 56.16 -12.92
N THR A 230 -5.57 57.25 -12.47
CA THR A 230 -4.98 58.58 -12.64
C THR A 230 -3.66 58.67 -11.86
N PRO A 231 -2.69 59.52 -12.31
CA PRO A 231 -1.38 59.62 -11.65
C PRO A 231 -1.50 59.80 -10.12
N ARG A 232 -2.43 60.66 -9.71
CA ARG A 232 -2.66 60.96 -8.29
C ARG A 232 -3.27 59.78 -7.52
N GLN A 233 -4.15 59.01 -8.14
CA GLN A 233 -4.72 57.80 -7.54
C GLN A 233 -3.67 56.70 -7.43
N LYS A 234 -2.82 56.53 -8.43
CA LYS A 234 -1.70 55.57 -8.43
C LYS A 234 -0.74 55.87 -7.29
N GLU A 235 -0.29 57.12 -7.17
CA GLU A 235 0.63 57.52 -6.09
C GLU A 235 0.06 57.26 -4.70
N VAL A 236 -1.20 57.62 -4.44
CA VAL A 236 -1.86 57.36 -3.14
C VAL A 236 -1.92 55.88 -2.82
N ILE A 237 -2.22 55.04 -3.80
CA ILE A 237 -2.24 53.57 -3.62
C ILE A 237 -0.83 53.02 -3.36
N CYS A 238 0.16 53.43 -4.18
CA CYS A 238 1.53 52.94 -4.02
C CYS A 238 2.10 53.32 -2.65
N TYR A 239 1.92 54.52 -2.20
CA TYR A 239 2.41 54.96 -0.89
C TYR A 239 1.63 54.33 0.26
N PHE A 240 0.33 54.13 0.14
CA PHE A 240 -0.49 53.52 1.19
C PHE A 240 -0.20 52.04 1.41
N TYR A 241 -0.01 51.26 0.32
CA TYR A 241 0.27 49.85 0.38
C TYR A 241 1.75 49.48 0.34
N GLY A 242 2.65 50.47 0.20
CA GLY A 242 4.09 50.23 0.10
C GLY A 242 4.52 49.57 -1.21
N ILE A 243 3.79 49.81 -2.33
CA ILE A 243 4.13 49.25 -3.63
C ILE A 243 5.25 50.11 -4.26
N ASP A 244 6.41 49.49 -4.48
CA ASP A 244 7.63 50.16 -5.00
C ASP A 244 8.11 51.32 -4.10
N VAL A 245 7.83 51.30 -2.81
CA VAL A 245 8.25 52.29 -1.80
C VAL A 245 8.77 51.54 -0.56
N ASP A 246 9.82 52.05 0.06
CA ASP A 246 10.49 51.40 1.20
C ASP A 246 9.60 51.26 2.43
N GLU A 247 8.74 52.28 2.71
CA GLU A 247 7.83 52.22 3.85
C GLU A 247 6.42 52.71 3.48
N PRO A 248 5.35 51.96 3.93
CA PRO A 248 3.98 52.42 3.71
C PRO A 248 3.64 53.64 4.57
N LEU A 249 2.93 54.57 3.98
CA LEU A 249 2.51 55.82 4.64
C LEU A 249 1.06 55.71 5.16
N SER A 250 0.79 56.31 6.31
CA SER A 250 -0.59 56.42 6.85
C SER A 250 -1.43 57.45 6.04
N LEU A 251 -2.76 57.36 6.18
CA LEU A 251 -3.64 58.33 5.51
C LEU A 251 -3.42 59.76 6.01
N GLU A 252 -2.89 59.94 7.20
CA GLU A 252 -2.56 61.25 7.80
C GLU A 252 -1.28 61.81 7.17
N ASP A 253 -0.24 60.99 7.05
CA ASP A 253 1.03 61.36 6.42
C ASP A 253 0.86 61.69 4.92
N LEU A 254 0.01 60.93 4.25
CA LEU A 254 -0.39 61.21 2.88
C LEU A 254 -1.18 62.54 2.78
N GLY A 255 -1.99 62.83 3.74
CA GLY A 255 -2.69 64.12 3.85
C GLY A 255 -1.73 65.28 3.98
N VAL A 256 -0.73 65.19 4.82
CA VAL A 256 0.34 66.20 4.98
C VAL A 256 1.16 66.31 3.70
N LYS A 257 1.58 65.19 3.11
CA LYS A 257 2.39 65.18 1.87
C LYS A 257 1.72 65.85 0.68
N TYR A 258 0.42 65.69 0.50
CA TYR A 258 -0.36 66.23 -0.60
C TYR A 258 -1.15 67.51 -0.28
N GLY A 259 -1.08 68.03 0.93
CA GLY A 259 -1.85 69.17 1.41
C GLY A 259 -3.35 68.92 1.39
N LEU A 260 -3.79 67.69 1.74
CA LEU A 260 -5.19 67.29 1.75
C LEU A 260 -5.63 66.85 3.12
N THR A 261 -6.93 66.84 3.36
CA THR A 261 -7.50 66.29 4.60
C THR A 261 -7.42 64.71 4.51
N ARG A 262 -7.28 64.08 5.65
CA ARG A 262 -7.29 62.59 5.79
C ARG A 262 -8.49 61.95 5.07
N GLU A 263 -9.67 62.56 5.20
CA GLU A 263 -10.91 62.06 4.58
C GLU A 263 -10.84 62.18 3.05
N ARG A 264 -10.20 63.23 2.52
CA ARG A 264 -10.03 63.36 1.08
C ARG A 264 -9.07 62.33 0.47
N VAL A 265 -8.01 62.00 1.19
CA VAL A 265 -7.10 60.92 0.80
C VAL A 265 -7.82 59.60 0.82
N ARG A 266 -8.64 59.35 1.86
CA ARG A 266 -9.49 58.13 1.94
C ARG A 266 -10.44 58.04 0.74
N GLN A 267 -11.12 59.08 0.35
CA GLN A 267 -12.00 59.11 -0.81
C GLN A 267 -11.27 58.80 -2.10
N ILE A 268 -10.03 59.33 -2.27
CA ILE A 268 -9.20 59.05 -3.46
C ILE A 268 -8.81 57.55 -3.49
N LYS A 269 -8.40 57.01 -2.33
CA LYS A 269 -8.07 55.59 -2.20
C LYS A 269 -9.26 54.69 -2.53
N ASP A 270 -10.43 54.97 -1.93
CA ASP A 270 -11.63 54.15 -2.14
C ASP A 270 -12.11 54.18 -3.58
N LYS A 271 -12.12 55.36 -4.22
CA LYS A 271 -12.40 55.49 -5.66
C LYS A 271 -11.41 54.76 -6.55
N ALA A 272 -10.12 54.75 -6.18
CA ALA A 272 -9.10 54.01 -6.92
C ALA A 272 -9.31 52.50 -6.79
N LEU A 273 -9.61 52.00 -5.59
CA LEU A 273 -9.92 50.58 -5.37
C LEU A 273 -11.20 50.14 -6.10
N GLU A 274 -12.23 50.99 -6.12
CA GLU A 274 -13.47 50.72 -6.87
C GLU A 274 -13.19 50.57 -8.37
N LYS A 275 -12.38 51.45 -8.95
CA LYS A 275 -11.94 51.35 -10.33
C LYS A 275 -11.16 50.07 -10.63
N LEU A 276 -10.25 49.68 -9.72
CA LEU A 276 -9.50 48.44 -9.87
C LEU A 276 -10.40 47.19 -9.79
N LYS A 277 -11.43 47.22 -8.93
CA LYS A 277 -12.40 46.11 -8.81
C LYS A 277 -13.29 45.94 -10.04
N THR A 278 -13.67 47.01 -10.69
CA THR A 278 -14.56 46.96 -11.87
C THR A 278 -13.84 46.58 -13.16
N PHE A 279 -12.52 46.58 -13.19
CA PHE A 279 -11.75 46.28 -14.39
C PHE A 279 -11.51 44.75 -14.54
N THR A 280 -11.48 44.29 -15.79
CA THR A 280 -11.31 42.87 -16.17
C THR A 280 -9.99 42.25 -15.62
N ALA A 281 -8.97 43.10 -15.39
CA ALA A 281 -7.71 42.68 -14.75
C ALA A 281 -7.87 42.17 -13.32
N SER A 282 -8.99 42.49 -12.62
CA SER A 282 -9.24 41.90 -11.29
C SER A 282 -9.44 40.40 -11.31
N ASN A 283 -9.83 39.83 -12.43
CA ASN A 283 -9.99 38.37 -12.57
C ASN A 283 -8.63 37.66 -12.67
N LEU A 284 -7.67 38.24 -13.38
CA LEU A 284 -6.30 37.71 -13.44
C LEU A 284 -5.63 37.74 -12.06
N LEU A 285 -5.81 38.84 -11.29
CA LEU A 285 -5.28 38.92 -9.94
C LEU A 285 -5.92 37.94 -8.96
N LYS A 286 -7.18 37.52 -9.19
CA LYS A 286 -7.83 36.47 -8.39
C LYS A 286 -7.21 35.09 -8.58
N GLU A 287 -6.75 34.78 -9.79
CA GLU A 287 -6.05 33.51 -10.07
C GLU A 287 -4.78 33.37 -9.21
N TYR A 288 -4.09 34.47 -8.91
CA TYR A 288 -2.93 34.45 -8.00
C TYR A 288 -3.29 34.23 -6.54
N LEU A 289 -4.55 34.45 -6.14
CA LEU A 289 -5.06 34.17 -4.79
C LEU A 289 -5.65 32.75 -4.66
N GLY A 290 -5.74 32.02 -5.77
CA GLY A 290 -6.34 30.68 -5.78
C GLY A 290 -7.85 30.68 -5.54
N ILE A 291 -8.55 31.79 -5.86
CA ILE A 291 -10.00 31.98 -5.68
C ILE A 291 -10.69 32.05 -7.04
#